data_fc69c25140b5ed7aa48a20f04ae8a1be
#
_entry.id   fc69c25140b5ed7aa48a20f04ae8a1be
#
_cell.length_a   1.000
_cell.length_b   1.000
_cell.length_c   1.000
_cell.angle_alpha   90.00
_cell.angle_beta   90.00
_cell.angle_gamma   90.00
#
_symmetry.space_group_name_H-M   'P 1'
#
loop_
_entity.id
_entity.type
_entity.pdbx_description
1 polymer ?
#
loop_
_entity_poly.entity_id
_entity_poly.type
_entity_poly.pdbx_seq_one_letter_code
_entity_poly.pdbx_strand_id
1 'polypeptide(L)'
;AENVISQKKIKFFLNKNKQKIISLKKLYSFYTLNDLKFRLLRDGLLNLNQYQSLMMQLFKEKNFDYRKYIKKTMLSKKDIQYLSKKGHSIGLHSHSHTTSLENKNINFQKNDFKTNYSILKNITKVKPVFASYPLGKYNHNSINTLKKLNIKLAFRANVKKNDLITTKKINGSRLEIAREDS
;
A
#
# COMPACT_ATOMS: atom_id res chain seq x y z
N ALA A 1 -5.78 16.13 22.89
CA ALA A 1 -6.46 15.03 23.62
C ALA A 1 -7.46 14.23 22.76
N GLU A 2 -7.79 14.66 21.54
CA GLU A 2 -8.86 14.04 20.72
C GLU A 2 -8.45 12.83 19.86
N ASN A 3 -7.18 12.45 19.84
CA ASN A 3 -6.69 11.41 18.92
C ASN A 3 -6.45 10.04 19.58
N VAL A 4 -6.71 9.87 20.86
CA VAL A 4 -6.48 8.60 21.56
C VAL A 4 -7.74 7.74 21.53
N ILE A 5 -7.67 6.61 20.86
CA ILE A 5 -8.77 5.64 20.84
C ILE A 5 -8.84 4.90 22.19
N SER A 6 -10.02 4.82 22.79
CA SER A 6 -10.18 4.15 24.09
C SER A 6 -9.96 2.64 24.01
N GLN A 7 -9.38 2.04 25.04
CA GLN A 7 -9.21 0.59 25.13
C GLN A 7 -10.55 -0.18 25.03
N LYS A 8 -11.64 0.40 25.56
CA LYS A 8 -12.99 -0.15 25.45
C LYS A 8 -13.42 -0.29 23.99
N LYS A 9 -13.15 0.73 23.15
CA LYS A 9 -13.48 0.73 21.71
C LYS A 9 -12.65 -0.31 20.95
N ILE A 10 -11.37 -0.45 21.29
CA ILE A 10 -10.48 -1.46 20.72
C ILE A 10 -11.00 -2.88 21.06
N LYS A 11 -11.27 -3.16 22.34
CA LYS A 11 -11.81 -4.46 22.79
C LYS A 11 -13.11 -4.79 22.08
N PHE A 12 -14.06 -3.86 22.05
CA PHE A 12 -15.33 -4.03 21.35
C PHE A 12 -15.15 -4.37 19.87
N PHE A 13 -14.31 -3.63 19.17
CA PHE A 13 -14.03 -3.86 17.75
C PHE A 13 -13.41 -5.23 17.50
N LEU A 14 -12.42 -5.64 18.31
CA LEU A 14 -11.77 -6.94 18.18
C LEU A 14 -12.75 -8.10 18.45
N ASN A 15 -13.61 -7.96 19.47
CA ASN A 15 -14.63 -8.97 19.79
C ASN A 15 -15.64 -9.12 18.64
N LYS A 16 -16.12 -7.99 18.08
CA LYS A 16 -17.02 -7.99 16.92
C LYS A 16 -16.41 -8.67 15.69
N ASN A 17 -15.09 -8.62 15.55
CA ASN A 17 -14.36 -9.18 14.41
C ASN A 17 -13.66 -10.52 14.70
N LYS A 18 -13.98 -11.21 15.81
CA LYS A 18 -13.31 -12.45 16.21
C LYS A 18 -13.31 -13.52 15.11
N GLN A 19 -14.45 -13.77 14.47
CA GLN A 19 -14.55 -14.75 13.38
C GLN A 19 -13.70 -14.37 12.17
N LYS A 20 -13.65 -13.08 11.83
CA LYS A 20 -12.80 -12.57 10.75
C LYS A 20 -11.31 -12.79 11.05
N ILE A 21 -10.87 -12.60 12.31
CA ILE A 21 -9.48 -12.86 12.72
C ILE A 21 -9.14 -14.34 12.54
N ILE A 22 -10.05 -15.26 12.94
CA ILE A 22 -9.87 -16.71 12.78
C ILE A 22 -9.76 -17.09 11.30
N SER A 23 -10.64 -16.54 10.44
CA SER A 23 -10.60 -16.79 9.00
C SER A 23 -9.31 -16.25 8.36
N LEU A 24 -8.86 -15.06 8.76
CA LEU A 24 -7.60 -14.49 8.30
C LEU A 24 -6.40 -15.33 8.75
N LYS A 25 -6.42 -15.92 9.96
CA LYS A 25 -5.34 -16.81 10.42
C LYS A 25 -5.23 -18.08 9.59
N LYS A 26 -6.36 -18.65 9.16
CA LYS A 26 -6.37 -19.80 8.24
C LYS A 26 -5.78 -19.40 6.85
N LEU A 27 -6.13 -18.23 6.37
CA LEU A 27 -5.68 -17.74 5.05
C LEU A 27 -4.21 -17.30 5.05
N TYR A 28 -3.76 -16.68 6.15
CA TYR A 28 -2.41 -16.12 6.31
C TYR A 28 -1.72 -16.79 7.51
N SER A 29 -1.35 -18.06 7.37
CA SER A 29 -0.80 -18.89 8.45
C SER A 29 0.50 -18.33 9.06
N PHE A 30 1.27 -17.59 8.28
CA PHE A 30 2.55 -16.97 8.69
C PHE A 30 2.40 -15.75 9.61
N TYR A 31 1.22 -15.10 9.69
CA TYR A 31 0.98 -14.04 10.66
C TYR A 31 0.61 -14.58 12.02
N THR A 32 1.11 -13.96 13.09
CA THR A 32 0.61 -14.23 14.45
C THR A 32 -0.82 -13.67 14.64
N LEU A 33 -1.52 -14.11 15.65
CA LEU A 33 -2.83 -13.54 16.00
C LEU A 33 -2.74 -12.04 16.34
N ASN A 34 -1.64 -11.62 16.95
CA ASN A 34 -1.43 -10.21 17.28
C ASN A 34 -1.16 -9.36 16.03
N ASP A 35 -0.42 -9.88 15.05
CA ASP A 35 -0.26 -9.21 13.76
C ASP A 35 -1.60 -8.98 13.06
N LEU A 36 -2.45 -10.00 13.03
CA LEU A 36 -3.77 -9.93 12.42
C LEU A 36 -4.70 -8.94 13.15
N LYS A 37 -4.69 -8.94 14.50
CA LYS A 37 -5.43 -7.96 15.30
C LYS A 37 -4.95 -6.54 15.01
N PHE A 38 -3.63 -6.33 15.00
CA PHE A 38 -3.04 -5.03 14.71
C PHE A 38 -3.41 -4.54 13.30
N ARG A 39 -3.26 -5.40 12.28
CA ARG A 39 -3.65 -5.07 10.90
C ARG A 39 -5.13 -4.70 10.80
N LEU A 40 -5.98 -5.46 11.48
CA LEU A 40 -7.42 -5.21 11.47
C LEU A 40 -7.78 -3.88 12.15
N LEU A 41 -7.12 -3.53 13.26
CA LEU A 41 -7.26 -2.22 13.92
C LEU A 41 -6.81 -1.09 13.02
N ARG A 42 -5.62 -1.22 12.42
CA ARG A 42 -5.06 -0.22 11.50
C ARG A 42 -5.98 0.07 10.32
N ASP A 43 -6.51 -0.99 9.69
CA ASP A 43 -7.23 -0.87 8.42
C ASP A 43 -8.74 -0.65 8.59
N GLY A 44 -9.31 -1.00 9.75
CA GLY A 44 -10.75 -1.00 9.96
C GLY A 44 -11.27 -0.10 11.09
N LEU A 45 -10.42 0.31 12.02
CA LEU A 45 -10.84 1.10 13.18
C LEU A 45 -10.17 2.46 13.25
N LEU A 46 -8.87 2.55 12.93
CA LEU A 46 -8.06 3.76 13.07
C LEU A 46 -8.13 4.61 11.80
N ASN A 47 -8.27 5.91 11.94
CA ASN A 47 -7.90 6.83 10.87
C ASN A 47 -6.39 7.07 10.87
N LEU A 48 -5.87 7.74 9.84
CA LEU A 48 -4.43 7.96 9.67
C LEU A 48 -3.80 8.70 10.87
N ASN A 49 -4.45 9.74 11.37
CA ASN A 49 -3.94 10.52 12.49
C ASN A 49 -3.89 9.70 13.79
N GLN A 50 -4.94 8.93 14.07
CA GLN A 50 -4.99 8.03 15.22
C GLN A 50 -3.91 6.94 15.13
N TYR A 51 -3.71 6.38 13.95
CA TYR A 51 -2.65 5.40 13.71
C TYR A 51 -1.26 6.00 13.94
N GLN A 52 -0.98 7.17 13.36
CA GLN A 52 0.30 7.85 13.54
C GLN A 52 0.58 8.19 15.00
N SER A 53 -0.41 8.75 15.70
CA SER A 53 -0.28 9.08 17.13
C SER A 53 0.00 7.85 17.98
N LEU A 54 -0.72 6.74 17.74
CA LEU A 54 -0.50 5.48 18.43
C LEU A 54 0.90 4.91 18.18
N MET A 55 1.36 4.92 16.92
CA MET A 55 2.71 4.43 16.59
C MET A 55 3.80 5.29 17.24
N MET A 56 3.66 6.60 17.23
CA MET A 56 4.63 7.50 17.89
C MET A 56 4.69 7.28 19.41
N GLN A 57 3.53 7.05 20.05
CA GLN A 57 3.48 6.70 21.47
C GLN A 57 4.19 5.37 21.74
N LEU A 58 3.91 4.32 20.96
CA LEU A 58 4.57 3.01 21.09
C LEU A 58 6.08 3.09 20.89
N PHE A 59 6.55 3.88 19.91
CA PHE A 59 7.99 4.09 19.69
C PHE A 59 8.65 4.74 20.91
N LYS A 60 7.99 5.75 21.50
CA LYS A 60 8.46 6.40 22.73
C LYS A 60 8.49 5.44 23.92
N GLU A 61 7.41 4.69 24.17
CA GLU A 61 7.31 3.72 25.26
C GLU A 61 8.34 2.58 25.16
N LYS A 62 8.70 2.18 23.92
CA LYS A 62 9.68 1.12 23.66
C LYS A 62 11.11 1.64 23.44
N ASN A 63 11.36 2.93 23.62
CA ASN A 63 12.63 3.57 23.29
C ASN A 63 13.13 3.20 21.89
N PHE A 64 12.21 3.12 20.93
CA PHE A 64 12.51 2.66 19.57
C PHE A 64 12.84 3.84 18.67
N ASP A 65 14.11 3.94 18.26
CA ASP A 65 14.57 4.96 17.30
C ASP A 65 14.20 4.54 15.86
N TYR A 66 12.94 4.81 15.46
CA TYR A 66 12.47 4.50 14.12
C TYR A 66 13.26 5.22 13.01
N ARG A 67 13.84 6.39 13.28
CA ARG A 67 14.62 7.17 12.30
C ARG A 67 15.89 6.44 11.89
N LYS A 68 16.57 5.82 12.86
CA LYS A 68 17.74 4.96 12.63
C LYS A 68 17.39 3.76 11.75
N TYR A 69 16.25 3.12 12.00
CA TYR A 69 15.82 1.95 11.23
C TYR A 69 15.32 2.33 9.82
N ILE A 70 14.62 3.44 9.66
CA ILE A 70 14.21 3.93 8.33
C ILE A 70 15.42 4.14 7.43
N LYS A 71 16.49 4.77 7.94
CA LYS A 71 17.74 4.96 7.17
C LYS A 71 18.39 3.66 6.70
N LYS A 72 18.18 2.55 7.43
CA LYS A 72 18.75 1.24 7.09
C LYS A 72 17.89 0.41 6.16
N THR A 73 16.57 0.62 6.22
CA THR A 73 15.58 -0.24 5.52
C THR A 73 14.96 0.40 4.29
N MET A 74 14.99 1.73 4.19
CA MET A 74 14.40 2.45 3.08
C MET A 74 15.47 2.99 2.14
N LEU A 75 15.21 2.87 0.84
CA LEU A 75 16.07 3.46 -0.18
C LEU A 75 16.09 5.00 -0.06
N SER A 76 17.27 5.57 -0.07
CA SER A 76 17.45 7.02 -0.17
C SER A 76 17.23 7.51 -1.62
N LYS A 77 17.10 8.83 -1.78
CA LYS A 77 17.06 9.43 -3.14
C LYS A 77 18.31 9.08 -3.96
N LYS A 78 19.48 9.00 -3.31
CA LYS A 78 20.75 8.64 -3.96
C LYS A 78 20.72 7.17 -4.43
N ASP A 79 20.17 6.27 -3.63
CA ASP A 79 20.04 4.86 -4.01
C ASP A 79 19.11 4.70 -5.21
N ILE A 80 17.97 5.41 -5.23
CA ILE A 80 17.04 5.39 -6.36
C ILE A 80 17.72 5.94 -7.63
N GLN A 81 18.49 7.03 -7.51
CA GLN A 81 19.26 7.58 -8.62
C GLN A 81 20.32 6.59 -9.13
N TYR A 82 21.03 5.94 -8.20
CA TYR A 82 22.04 4.93 -8.53
C TYR A 82 21.42 3.75 -9.29
N LEU A 83 20.32 3.20 -8.78
CA LEU A 83 19.60 2.10 -9.44
C LEU A 83 19.15 2.51 -10.85
N SER A 84 18.58 3.70 -11.00
CA SER A 84 18.16 4.22 -12.30
C SER A 84 19.33 4.36 -13.27
N LYS A 85 20.49 4.89 -12.83
CA LYS A 85 21.71 4.99 -13.63
C LYS A 85 22.30 3.64 -14.03
N LYS A 86 22.06 2.59 -13.22
CA LYS A 86 22.45 1.22 -13.53
C LYS A 86 21.50 0.47 -14.46
N GLY A 87 20.50 1.18 -15.02
CA GLY A 87 19.55 0.62 -15.99
C GLY A 87 18.31 -0.01 -15.37
N HIS A 88 18.14 0.05 -14.03
CA HIS A 88 16.90 -0.44 -13.41
C HIS A 88 15.73 0.50 -13.70
N SER A 89 14.58 -0.08 -14.04
CA SER A 89 13.33 0.67 -14.21
C SER A 89 12.68 0.94 -12.86
N ILE A 90 12.45 2.23 -12.54
CA ILE A 90 11.78 2.63 -11.30
C ILE A 90 10.32 2.92 -11.62
N GLY A 91 9.41 2.14 -11.05
CA GLY A 91 7.97 2.23 -11.28
C GLY A 91 7.18 2.85 -10.13
N LEU A 92 5.90 3.16 -10.39
CA LEU A 92 4.97 3.69 -9.41
C LEU A 92 4.46 2.57 -8.49
N HIS A 93 4.24 2.92 -7.21
CA HIS A 93 3.56 2.04 -6.25
C HIS A 93 2.63 2.83 -5.31
N SER A 94 1.95 3.85 -5.87
CA SER A 94 1.24 4.90 -5.15
C SER A 94 2.16 5.73 -4.21
N HIS A 95 1.70 6.89 -3.79
CA HIS A 95 2.48 7.74 -2.85
C HIS A 95 2.23 7.35 -1.40
N SER A 96 0.98 7.14 -1.04
CA SER A 96 0.57 6.86 0.34
C SER A 96 0.54 5.39 0.71
N HIS A 97 0.68 4.48 -0.27
CA HIS A 97 0.53 3.02 -0.09
C HIS A 97 -0.73 2.65 0.68
N THR A 98 -1.86 3.31 0.38
CA THR A 98 -3.12 3.02 1.07
C THR A 98 -3.56 1.57 0.88
N THR A 99 -4.06 0.95 1.94
CA THR A 99 -4.49 -0.47 1.94
C THR A 99 -5.82 -0.74 1.24
N SER A 100 -6.54 0.33 0.86
CA SER A 100 -7.85 0.26 0.21
C SER A 100 -7.96 1.30 -0.91
N LEU A 101 -7.00 1.27 -1.85
CA LEU A 101 -6.94 2.23 -2.96
C LEU A 101 -8.22 2.22 -3.80
N GLU A 102 -8.81 1.05 -4.03
CA GLU A 102 -10.04 0.84 -4.79
C GLU A 102 -11.27 1.55 -4.20
N ASN A 103 -11.24 1.80 -2.88
CA ASN A 103 -12.34 2.46 -2.16
C ASN A 103 -12.14 3.99 -2.03
N LYS A 104 -11.02 4.51 -2.53
CA LYS A 104 -10.77 5.95 -2.53
C LYS A 104 -11.46 6.61 -3.72
N ASN A 105 -11.90 7.86 -3.52
CA ASN A 105 -12.48 8.64 -4.62
C ASN A 105 -11.44 8.91 -5.72
N ILE A 106 -11.92 9.28 -6.91
CA ILE A 106 -11.07 9.50 -8.09
C ILE A 106 -10.03 10.60 -7.88
N ASN A 107 -10.36 11.66 -7.16
CA ASN A 107 -9.43 12.78 -6.93
C ASN A 107 -8.26 12.34 -6.03
N PHE A 108 -8.54 11.55 -4.97
CA PHE A 108 -7.51 10.96 -4.15
C PHE A 108 -6.57 10.09 -4.98
N GLN A 109 -7.10 9.11 -5.73
CA GLN A 109 -6.30 8.19 -6.54
C GLN A 109 -5.43 8.94 -7.56
N LYS A 110 -6.02 9.94 -8.23
CA LYS A 110 -5.33 10.78 -9.21
C LYS A 110 -4.18 11.58 -8.59
N ASN A 111 -4.41 12.21 -7.45
CA ASN A 111 -3.39 13.00 -6.77
C ASN A 111 -2.28 12.10 -6.21
N ASP A 112 -2.63 10.97 -5.64
CA ASP A 112 -1.69 10.02 -5.05
C ASP A 112 -0.71 9.47 -6.10
N PHE A 113 -1.19 9.00 -7.25
CA PHE A 113 -0.33 8.55 -8.35
C PHE A 113 0.46 9.69 -9.00
N LYS A 114 -0.13 10.88 -9.17
CA LYS A 114 0.59 12.05 -9.71
C LYS A 114 1.74 12.48 -8.80
N THR A 115 1.52 12.50 -7.50
CA THR A 115 2.56 12.84 -6.52
C THR A 115 3.72 11.84 -6.61
N ASN A 116 3.42 10.54 -6.62
CA ASN A 116 4.43 9.51 -6.76
C ASN A 116 5.21 9.64 -8.08
N TYR A 117 4.48 9.85 -9.19
CA TYR A 117 5.08 10.07 -10.52
C TYR A 117 6.04 11.26 -10.52
N SER A 118 5.61 12.40 -9.98
CA SER A 118 6.42 13.63 -9.95
C SER A 118 7.68 13.47 -9.10
N ILE A 119 7.56 12.81 -7.94
CA ILE A 119 8.70 12.53 -7.07
C ILE A 119 9.73 11.66 -7.79
N LEU A 120 9.31 10.53 -8.36
CA LEU A 120 10.21 9.60 -9.04
C LEU A 120 10.86 10.24 -10.27
N LYS A 121 10.08 10.94 -11.09
CA LYS A 121 10.61 11.70 -12.25
C LYS A 121 11.66 12.74 -11.81
N ASN A 122 11.40 13.45 -10.71
CA ASN A 122 12.36 14.44 -10.20
C ASN A 122 13.64 13.81 -9.67
N ILE A 123 13.55 12.65 -9.05
CA ILE A 123 14.71 11.91 -8.53
C ILE A 123 15.54 11.32 -9.67
N THR A 124 14.89 10.57 -10.58
CA THR A 124 15.59 9.78 -11.62
C THR A 124 15.88 10.58 -12.89
N LYS A 125 15.20 11.71 -13.12
CA LYS A 125 15.13 12.47 -14.38
C LYS A 125 14.53 11.68 -15.55
N VAL A 126 14.00 10.48 -15.28
CA VAL A 126 13.35 9.60 -16.25
C VAL A 126 11.84 9.55 -15.95
N LYS A 127 11.00 9.54 -16.99
CA LYS A 127 9.55 9.37 -16.84
C LYS A 127 9.24 7.92 -16.44
N PRO A 128 8.60 7.67 -15.28
CA PRO A 128 8.14 6.32 -14.95
C PRO A 128 7.16 5.79 -16.00
N VAL A 129 7.34 4.56 -16.44
CA VAL A 129 6.46 3.89 -17.40
C VAL A 129 5.86 2.61 -16.87
N PHE A 130 6.21 2.23 -15.66
CA PHE A 130 5.73 1.03 -14.97
C PHE A 130 5.01 1.40 -13.69
N ALA A 131 4.06 0.54 -13.26
CA ALA A 131 3.39 0.66 -11.97
C ALA A 131 3.12 -0.72 -11.37
N SER A 132 2.94 -0.76 -10.05
CA SER A 132 2.40 -1.91 -9.33
C SER A 132 1.35 -1.39 -8.35
N TYR A 133 0.20 -2.09 -8.25
CA TYR A 133 -0.86 -1.65 -7.35
C TYR A 133 -0.57 -2.11 -5.92
N PRO A 134 -0.64 -1.20 -4.92
CA PRO A 134 -0.52 -1.59 -3.52
C PRO A 134 -1.50 -2.72 -3.16
N LEU A 135 -0.97 -3.82 -2.62
CA LEU A 135 -1.75 -5.01 -2.25
C LEU A 135 -2.63 -5.59 -3.39
N GLY A 136 -2.33 -5.28 -4.65
CA GLY A 136 -3.17 -5.62 -5.79
C GLY A 136 -4.54 -4.95 -5.76
N LYS A 137 -4.73 -3.88 -4.99
CA LYS A 137 -5.98 -3.15 -4.83
C LYS A 137 -6.07 -1.97 -5.81
N TYR A 138 -7.03 -2.02 -6.73
CA TYR A 138 -7.24 -1.01 -7.76
C TYR A 138 -8.67 -1.10 -8.31
N ASN A 139 -9.08 -0.10 -9.08
CA ASN A 139 -10.36 -0.06 -9.79
C ASN A 139 -10.19 0.67 -11.14
N HIS A 140 -11.27 0.89 -11.88
CA HIS A 140 -11.21 1.60 -13.16
C HIS A 140 -10.63 3.02 -13.06
N ASN A 141 -10.81 3.71 -11.94
CA ASN A 141 -10.23 5.04 -11.73
C ASN A 141 -8.71 4.98 -11.63
N SER A 142 -8.16 3.93 -10.98
CA SER A 142 -6.72 3.66 -10.91
C SER A 142 -6.15 3.44 -12.31
N ILE A 143 -6.78 2.56 -13.10
CA ILE A 143 -6.38 2.26 -14.49
C ILE A 143 -6.40 3.52 -15.34
N ASN A 144 -7.49 4.30 -15.29
CA ASN A 144 -7.63 5.52 -16.06
C ASN A 144 -6.59 6.59 -15.65
N THR A 145 -6.26 6.64 -14.36
CA THR A 145 -5.20 7.53 -13.88
C THR A 145 -3.84 7.14 -14.43
N LEU A 146 -3.49 5.86 -14.40
CA LEU A 146 -2.24 5.35 -14.97
C LEU A 146 -2.16 5.55 -16.49
N LYS A 147 -3.27 5.38 -17.22
CA LYS A 147 -3.35 5.70 -18.67
C LYS A 147 -3.02 7.17 -18.92
N LYS A 148 -3.62 8.10 -18.15
CA LYS A 148 -3.36 9.54 -18.26
C LYS A 148 -1.93 9.94 -17.92
N LEU A 149 -1.24 9.15 -17.09
CA LEU A 149 0.18 9.32 -16.77
C LEU A 149 1.12 8.64 -17.79
N ASN A 150 0.58 8.08 -18.87
CA ASN A 150 1.32 7.33 -19.90
C ASN A 150 2.09 6.13 -19.35
N ILE A 151 1.57 5.47 -18.30
CA ILE A 151 2.11 4.22 -17.82
C ILE A 151 1.85 3.12 -18.85
N LYS A 152 2.87 2.36 -19.20
CA LYS A 152 2.84 1.33 -20.23
C LYS A 152 2.41 -0.03 -19.70
N LEU A 153 2.92 -0.40 -18.52
CA LEU A 153 2.63 -1.68 -17.86
C LEU A 153 2.31 -1.45 -16.39
N ALA A 154 1.30 -2.15 -15.87
CA ALA A 154 1.01 -2.17 -14.44
C ALA A 154 0.74 -3.59 -13.95
N PHE A 155 1.22 -3.89 -12.74
CA PHE A 155 1.21 -5.23 -12.16
C PHE A 155 0.25 -5.29 -10.98
N ARG A 156 -0.53 -6.36 -10.93
CA ARG A 156 -1.37 -6.74 -9.79
C ARG A 156 -0.75 -7.87 -8.99
N ALA A 157 -1.13 -8.04 -7.71
CA ALA A 157 -0.44 -8.92 -6.77
C ALA A 157 -0.74 -10.41 -6.94
N ASN A 158 -1.73 -10.82 -7.72
CA ASN A 158 -2.15 -12.22 -7.82
C ASN A 158 -2.30 -12.69 -9.26
N VAL A 159 -2.01 -13.95 -9.46
CA VAL A 159 -2.16 -14.64 -10.75
C VAL A 159 -3.64 -14.84 -11.08
N LYS A 160 -4.50 -15.05 -10.08
CA LYS A 160 -5.93 -15.28 -10.27
C LYS A 160 -6.62 -14.03 -10.84
N LYS A 161 -7.62 -14.27 -11.66
CA LYS A 161 -8.51 -13.23 -12.17
C LYS A 161 -9.09 -12.42 -11.00
N ASN A 162 -9.00 -11.11 -11.10
CA ASN A 162 -9.61 -10.23 -10.10
C ASN A 162 -11.08 -10.02 -10.48
N ASP A 163 -12.00 -10.49 -9.64
CA ASP A 163 -13.43 -10.40 -9.86
C ASP A 163 -13.97 -8.95 -9.93
N LEU A 164 -13.21 -8.01 -9.40
CA LEU A 164 -13.60 -6.59 -9.37
C LEU A 164 -13.27 -5.84 -10.66
N ILE A 165 -12.25 -6.28 -11.42
CA ILE A 165 -11.81 -5.60 -12.64
C ILE A 165 -11.42 -6.65 -13.65
N THR A 166 -12.33 -6.87 -14.54
CA THR A 166 -12.23 -8.00 -15.40
C THR A 166 -11.85 -7.62 -16.81
N THR A 167 -10.63 -7.90 -17.15
CA THR A 167 -10.41 -8.41 -18.49
C THR A 167 -10.80 -9.88 -18.50
N LYS A 168 -11.53 -10.33 -19.50
CA LYS A 168 -11.98 -11.75 -19.61
C LYS A 168 -10.82 -12.76 -19.58
N LYS A 169 -9.58 -12.29 -19.68
CA LYS A 169 -8.34 -13.09 -19.72
C LYS A 169 -7.37 -12.60 -18.64
N ILE A 170 -6.61 -13.51 -18.05
CA ILE A 170 -5.41 -13.15 -17.28
C ILE A 170 -4.48 -12.37 -18.21
N ASN A 171 -3.92 -11.25 -17.72
CA ASN A 171 -3.11 -10.34 -18.53
C ASN A 171 -3.81 -9.73 -19.75
N GLY A 172 -5.13 -9.67 -19.76
CA GLY A 172 -5.91 -9.12 -20.88
C GLY A 172 -5.77 -7.59 -21.06
N SER A 173 -5.14 -6.91 -20.09
CA SER A 173 -4.79 -5.49 -20.15
C SER A 173 -3.32 -5.32 -19.75
N ARG A 174 -2.59 -4.46 -20.46
CA ARG A 174 -1.21 -4.09 -20.09
C ARG A 174 -1.12 -3.40 -18.73
N LEU A 175 -2.23 -2.90 -18.20
CA LEU A 175 -2.31 -2.28 -16.89
C LEU A 175 -2.86 -3.23 -15.80
N GLU A 176 -2.95 -4.52 -16.09
CA GLU A 176 -3.50 -5.53 -15.18
C GLU A 176 -2.74 -6.86 -15.27
N ILE A 177 -1.42 -6.77 -15.50
CA ILE A 177 -0.57 -7.95 -15.64
C ILE A 177 -0.53 -8.67 -14.29
N ALA A 178 -0.85 -9.96 -14.31
CA ALA A 178 -0.73 -10.80 -13.13
C ALA A 178 0.74 -11.01 -12.78
N ARG A 179 1.02 -10.96 -11.50
CA ARG A 179 2.34 -11.23 -10.94
C ARG A 179 2.17 -12.26 -9.83
N GLU A 180 3.07 -13.23 -9.76
CA GLU A 180 3.17 -14.12 -8.62
C GLU A 180 4.03 -13.45 -7.56
N ASP A 181 3.50 -13.37 -6.34
CA ASP A 181 4.27 -12.96 -5.18
C ASP A 181 4.70 -14.23 -4.47
N SER A 182 6.00 -14.55 -4.52
CA SER A 182 6.63 -15.67 -3.83
C SER A 182 6.61 -15.50 -2.32
#